data_2901ceb0895701279129bf8830ad6704
#
_entry.id   2901ceb0895701279129bf8830ad6704
#
_cell.length_a   1.000
_cell.length_b   1.000
_cell.length_c   1.000
_cell.angle_alpha   90.00
_cell.angle_beta   90.00
_cell.angle_gamma   90.00
#
_symmetry.space_group_name_H-M   'P 1'
#
loop_
_entity.id
_entity.type
_entity.pdbx_description
1 polymer ?
#
loop_
_entity_poly.entity_id
_entity_poly.type
_entity_poly.pdbx_seq_one_letter_code
_entity_poly.pdbx_strand_id
1 'polypeptide(L)'
;MKIGLLTLDFHLYGVDSIKERRSIVKRILAEIDRLGTAFAACEVKGDDALRSLKIRVAHLSEDPRYTDSVLTRLERRFERGKGYRLAEAEREII
;
A
#
# COMPACT_ATOMS: atom_id res chain seq x y z
N MET A 1 2.05 -20.20 -10.72
CA MET A 1 1.40 -18.96 -10.30
C MET A 1 1.95 -18.51 -8.97
N LYS A 2 2.30 -17.24 -8.86
CA LYS A 2 2.85 -16.67 -7.65
C LYS A 2 2.05 -15.47 -7.17
N ILE A 3 1.93 -15.37 -5.87
CA ILE A 3 1.26 -14.24 -5.22
C ILE A 3 2.31 -13.46 -4.44
N GLY A 4 2.47 -12.19 -4.78
CA GLY A 4 3.30 -11.28 -4.01
C GLY A 4 2.45 -10.49 -3.04
N LEU A 5 2.87 -10.41 -1.79
CA LEU A 5 2.23 -9.62 -0.77
C LEU A 5 3.18 -8.51 -0.32
N LEU A 6 2.72 -7.29 -0.36
CA LEU A 6 3.46 -6.13 0.10
C LEU A 6 2.64 -5.43 1.17
N THR A 7 3.20 -5.31 2.36
CA THR A 7 2.55 -4.60 3.46
C THR A 7 3.26 -3.27 3.64
N LEU A 8 2.51 -2.18 3.50
CA LEU A 8 3.02 -0.82 3.58
C LEU A 8 2.49 -0.15 4.84
N ASP A 9 3.40 0.29 5.69
CA ASP A 9 3.07 1.08 6.87
C ASP A 9 3.41 2.53 6.60
N PHE A 10 2.38 3.39 6.68
CA PHE A 10 2.52 4.83 6.41
C PHE A 10 2.39 5.65 7.68
N HIS A 11 3.13 6.73 7.71
CA HIS A 11 2.92 7.81 8.65
C HIS A 11 2.21 8.95 7.92
N LEU A 12 1.11 9.45 8.50
CA LEU A 12 0.29 10.50 7.90
C LEU A 12 0.59 11.85 8.53
N TYR A 13 0.71 12.88 7.69
CA TYR A 13 0.99 14.25 8.13
C TYR A 13 -0.27 15.10 8.12
N GLY A 14 -0.42 15.95 9.13
CA GLY A 14 -1.48 16.95 9.14
C GLY A 14 -2.88 16.38 9.18
N VAL A 15 -3.02 15.14 9.60
CA VAL A 15 -4.33 14.49 9.72
C VAL A 15 -4.85 14.72 11.12
N ASP A 16 -5.94 15.48 11.23
CA ASP A 16 -6.58 15.83 12.50
C ASP A 16 -7.98 15.22 12.67
N SER A 17 -8.46 14.51 11.67
CA SER A 17 -9.79 13.91 11.71
C SER A 17 -9.83 12.58 10.96
N ILE A 18 -10.82 11.76 11.29
CA ILE A 18 -11.09 10.51 10.57
C ILE A 18 -11.41 10.78 9.11
N LYS A 19 -12.09 11.89 8.82
CA LYS A 19 -12.45 12.27 7.45
C LYS A 19 -11.21 12.52 6.60
N GLU A 20 -10.24 13.26 7.15
CA GLU A 20 -8.98 13.53 6.45
C GLU A 20 -8.20 12.24 6.23
N ARG A 21 -8.17 11.35 7.23
CA ARG A 21 -7.53 10.05 7.12
C ARG A 21 -8.16 9.21 6.00
N ARG A 22 -9.48 9.13 5.96
CA ARG A 22 -10.20 8.38 4.93
C ARG A 22 -9.91 8.88 3.52
N SER A 23 -9.73 10.18 3.37
CA SER A 23 -9.39 10.79 2.08
C SER A 23 -8.05 10.28 1.57
N ILE A 24 -7.05 10.20 2.44
CA ILE A 24 -5.73 9.68 2.08
C ILE A 24 -5.80 8.19 1.74
N VAL A 25 -6.51 7.40 2.55
CA VAL A 25 -6.70 5.96 2.33
C VAL A 25 -7.34 5.70 0.97
N LYS A 26 -8.44 6.39 0.67
CA LYS A 26 -9.13 6.25 -0.61
C LYS A 26 -8.23 6.61 -1.80
N ARG A 27 -7.44 7.64 -1.67
CA ARG A 27 -6.54 8.08 -2.74
C ARG A 27 -5.46 7.03 -3.01
N ILE A 28 -4.86 6.47 -1.96
CA ILE A 28 -3.85 5.42 -2.11
C ILE A 28 -4.45 4.17 -2.74
N LEU A 29 -5.60 3.71 -2.25
CA LEU A 29 -6.26 2.53 -2.79
C LEU A 29 -6.70 2.72 -4.24
N ALA A 30 -7.21 3.91 -4.58
CA ALA A 30 -7.59 4.22 -5.96
C ALA A 30 -6.39 4.23 -6.90
N GLU A 31 -5.24 4.70 -6.43
CA GLU A 31 -4.01 4.71 -7.23
C GLU A 31 -3.54 3.29 -7.52
N ILE A 32 -3.61 2.40 -6.54
CA ILE A 32 -3.25 0.99 -6.73
C ILE A 32 -4.24 0.33 -7.70
N ASP A 33 -5.54 0.60 -7.54
CA ASP A 33 -6.58 0.04 -8.40
C ASP A 33 -6.37 0.41 -9.88
N ARG A 34 -5.89 1.60 -10.14
CA ARG A 34 -5.61 2.05 -11.51
C ARG A 34 -4.43 1.33 -12.17
N LEU A 35 -3.64 0.58 -11.40
CA LEU A 35 -2.50 -0.16 -11.96
C LEU A 35 -2.91 -1.44 -12.69
N GLY A 36 -4.15 -1.87 -12.52
CA GLY A 36 -4.71 -2.99 -13.27
C GLY A 36 -5.26 -4.12 -12.40
N THR A 37 -5.80 -5.12 -13.06
CA THR A 37 -6.54 -6.22 -12.42
C THR A 37 -5.65 -7.25 -11.73
N ALA A 38 -4.35 -7.21 -11.96
CA ALA A 38 -3.40 -8.10 -11.26
C ALA A 38 -3.13 -7.67 -9.82
N PHE A 39 -3.62 -6.49 -9.42
CA PHE A 39 -3.46 -5.95 -8.07
C PHE A 39 -4.77 -6.01 -7.30
N ALA A 40 -4.64 -6.28 -6.01
CA ALA A 40 -5.72 -6.10 -5.04
C ALA A 40 -5.12 -5.48 -3.80
N ALA A 41 -5.83 -4.55 -3.20
CA ALA A 41 -5.32 -3.86 -2.02
C ALA A 41 -6.44 -3.61 -1.02
N CYS A 42 -6.08 -3.60 0.26
CA CYS A 42 -7.01 -3.27 1.32
C CYS A 42 -6.27 -2.62 2.49
N GLU A 43 -7.00 -1.85 3.26
CA GLU A 43 -6.49 -1.35 4.52
C GLU A 43 -6.51 -2.49 5.54
N VAL A 44 -5.41 -2.64 6.28
CA VAL A 44 -5.35 -3.58 7.40
C VAL A 44 -5.68 -2.79 8.66
N LYS A 45 -6.80 -3.13 9.28
CA LYS A 45 -7.19 -2.49 10.53
C LYS A 45 -6.37 -3.08 11.67
N GLY A 46 -5.79 -2.20 12.46
CA GLY A 46 -4.99 -2.57 13.62
C GLY A 46 -5.36 -1.69 14.79
N ASP A 47 -4.43 -0.89 15.25
CA ASP A 47 -4.73 0.10 16.27
C ASP A 47 -5.52 1.28 15.64
N ASP A 48 -6.13 2.10 16.47
CA ASP A 48 -6.95 3.23 16.03
C ASP A 48 -6.13 4.51 15.88
N ALA A 49 -4.84 4.40 15.64
CA ALA A 49 -3.98 5.58 15.52
C ALA A 49 -4.32 6.38 14.27
N LEU A 50 -4.70 7.62 14.49
CA LEU A 50 -5.17 8.52 13.42
C LEU A 50 -4.11 8.78 12.34
N ARG A 51 -2.84 8.81 12.73
CA ARG A 51 -1.71 9.13 11.84
C ARG A 51 -0.91 7.92 11.39
N SER A 52 -1.43 6.73 11.61
CA SER A 52 -0.82 5.48 11.20
C SER A 52 -1.75 4.75 10.26
N LEU A 53 -1.21 4.17 9.19
CA LEU A 53 -1.99 3.50 8.17
C LEU A 53 -1.23 2.29 7.65
N LYS A 54 -1.87 1.14 7.65
CA LYS A 54 -1.29 -0.07 7.07
C LYS A 54 -2.14 -0.51 5.89
N ILE A 55 -1.51 -0.67 4.74
CA ILE A 55 -2.16 -1.18 3.53
C ILE A 55 -1.42 -2.41 3.05
N ARG A 56 -2.17 -3.44 2.72
CA ARG A 56 -1.62 -4.66 2.15
C ARG A 56 -2.03 -4.76 0.70
N VAL A 57 -1.05 -5.04 -0.16
CA VAL A 57 -1.22 -5.17 -1.59
C VAL A 57 -0.85 -6.57 -2.02
N ALA A 58 -1.70 -7.19 -2.83
CA ALA A 58 -1.40 -8.47 -3.48
C ALA A 58 -1.22 -8.26 -4.96
N HIS A 59 -0.26 -8.96 -5.54
CA HIS A 59 -0.03 -8.97 -6.98
C HIS A 59 0.09 -10.41 -7.44
N LEU A 60 -0.60 -10.75 -8.52
CA LEU A 60 -0.64 -12.11 -9.06
C LEU A 60 0.10 -12.17 -10.39
N SER A 61 1.02 -13.10 -10.53
CA SER A 61 1.66 -13.41 -11.82
C SER A 61 2.19 -14.83 -11.84
N GLU A 62 2.60 -15.30 -13.01
CA GLU A 62 3.22 -16.62 -13.15
C GLU A 62 4.71 -16.57 -12.85
N ASP A 63 5.33 -15.39 -12.95
CA ASP A 63 6.76 -15.21 -12.78
C ASP A 63 7.06 -14.47 -11.47
N PRO A 64 7.71 -15.15 -10.48
CA PRO A 64 8.04 -14.53 -9.21
C PRO A 64 9.02 -13.34 -9.35
N ARG A 65 9.88 -13.36 -10.36
CA ARG A 65 10.80 -12.24 -10.60
C ARG A 65 10.06 -11.00 -11.05
N TYR A 66 9.05 -11.19 -11.89
CA TYR A 66 8.23 -10.09 -12.35
C TYR A 66 7.43 -9.51 -11.19
N THR A 67 6.81 -10.36 -10.36
CA THR A 67 6.07 -9.92 -9.17
C THR A 67 6.99 -9.14 -8.23
N ASP A 68 8.20 -9.64 -7.97
CA ASP A 68 9.14 -8.95 -7.10
C ASP A 68 9.52 -7.57 -7.65
N SER A 69 9.76 -7.48 -8.94
CA SER A 69 10.08 -6.22 -9.62
C SER A 69 8.93 -5.22 -9.53
N VAL A 70 7.70 -5.70 -9.73
CA VAL A 70 6.50 -4.87 -9.64
C VAL A 70 6.32 -4.33 -8.22
N LEU A 71 6.50 -5.17 -7.21
CA LEU A 71 6.37 -4.77 -5.82
C LEU A 71 7.46 -3.75 -5.43
N THR A 72 8.67 -3.91 -5.95
CA THR A 72 9.75 -2.94 -5.73
C THR A 72 9.38 -1.56 -6.28
N ARG A 73 8.83 -1.52 -7.49
CA ARG A 73 8.39 -0.25 -8.10
C ARG A 73 7.23 0.36 -7.35
N LEU A 74 6.30 -0.47 -6.87
CA LEU A 74 5.17 -0.01 -6.09
C LEU A 74 5.63 0.60 -4.77
N GLU A 75 6.55 -0.05 -4.08
CA GLU A 75 7.10 0.47 -2.83
C GLU A 75 7.75 1.84 -3.04
N ARG A 76 8.56 1.99 -4.09
CA ARG A 76 9.20 3.26 -4.42
C ARG A 76 8.19 4.36 -4.75
N ARG A 77 7.13 4.00 -5.46
CA ARG A 77 6.07 4.94 -5.81
C ARG A 77 5.40 5.53 -4.58
N PHE A 78 5.25 4.73 -3.52
CA PHE A 78 4.58 5.14 -2.30
C PHE A 78 5.52 5.56 -1.17
N GLU A 79 6.82 5.68 -1.41
CA GLU A 79 7.75 6.14 -0.37
C GLU A 79 7.35 7.49 0.21
N ARG A 80 6.87 8.39 -0.63
CA ARG A 80 6.38 9.71 -0.25
C ARG A 80 5.23 10.12 -1.14
N GLY A 81 4.28 10.79 -0.55
CA GLY A 81 3.18 11.39 -1.28
C GLY A 81 2.59 12.53 -0.49
N LYS A 82 1.52 13.10 -1.03
CA LYS A 82 0.84 14.22 -0.38
C LYS A 82 0.16 13.74 0.90
N GLY A 83 0.69 14.20 2.04
CA GLY A 83 0.13 13.91 3.35
C GLY A 83 0.62 12.61 3.98
N TYR A 84 1.57 11.90 3.36
CA TYR A 84 2.08 10.65 3.93
C TYR A 84 3.53 10.39 3.56
N ARG A 85 4.18 9.54 4.34
CA ARG A 85 5.44 8.91 4.00
C ARG A 85 5.40 7.44 4.39
N LEU A 86 6.14 6.62 3.66
CA LEU A 86 6.29 5.21 4.00
C LEU A 86 7.26 5.09 5.18
N ALA A 87 6.79 4.46 6.26
CA ALA A 87 7.62 4.23 7.44
C ALA A 87 8.28 2.86 7.41
N GLU A 88 7.58 1.84 6.91
CA GLU A 88 8.06 0.48 6.87
C GLU A 88 7.36 -0.29 5.74
N ALA A 89 8.05 -1.27 5.18
CA ALA A 89 7.47 -2.15 4.18
C ALA A 89 7.94 -3.58 4.40
N GLU A 90 7.05 -4.53 4.27
CA GLU A 90 7.35 -5.95 4.33
C GLU A 90 6.86 -6.64 3.06
N ARG A 91 7.62 -7.61 2.59
CA ARG A 91 7.33 -8.32 1.36
C ARG A 91 7.38 -9.82 1.55
N GLU A 92 6.44 -10.52 0.92
CA GLU A 92 6.39 -11.97 0.91
C GLU A 92 5.95 -12.42 -0.47
N ILE A 93 6.59 -13.46 -1.01
CA ILE A 93 6.16 -14.10 -2.26
C ILE A 93 5.80 -15.54 -1.94
N ILE A 94 4.56 -15.86 -2.20
CA ILE A 94 3.99 -17.17 -1.87
C ILE A 94 3.93 -18.06 -3.12
#